data_bf6820028ae054fab46ba073a5860520
#
_entry.id   bf6820028ae054fab46ba073a5860520
#
_cell.length_a   1.000
_cell.length_b   1.000
_cell.length_c   1.000
_cell.angle_alpha   90.00
_cell.angle_beta   90.00
_cell.angle_gamma   90.00
#
_symmetry.space_group_name_H-M   'P 1'
#
loop_
_entity.id
_entity.type
_entity.pdbx_description
1 polymer ?
#
loop_
_entity_poly.entity_id
_entity_poly.type
_entity_poly.pdbx_seq_one_letter_code
_entity_poly.pdbx_strand_id
1 'polypeptide(L)'
;MRPLTLEWIKKAEGDLAIAGRELRVRKSPVYDAVCFHSQQCAEKYLKAILQENEREIPKIHNLIELLKLCAEIDSSLVMLQADLWTLERILCARPVSWG
;
A
#
# COMPACT_ATOMS: atom_id res chain seq x y z
N MET A 1 2.77 -13.49 -15.45
CA MET A 1 3.00 -12.23 -14.72
C MET A 1 4.47 -11.84 -14.85
N ARG A 2 4.72 -10.56 -15.04
CA ARG A 2 6.06 -10.04 -15.27
C ARG A 2 6.93 -10.22 -14.03
N PRO A 3 8.24 -10.47 -14.17
CA PRO A 3 9.12 -10.68 -13.02
C PRO A 3 9.14 -9.50 -12.03
N LEU A 4 9.16 -8.26 -12.54
CA LEU A 4 9.15 -7.09 -11.67
C LEU A 4 7.82 -6.94 -10.93
N THR A 5 6.72 -7.34 -11.56
CA THR A 5 5.41 -7.35 -10.90
C THR A 5 5.42 -8.30 -9.71
N LEU A 6 6.00 -9.49 -9.91
CA LEU A 6 6.11 -10.48 -8.83
C LEU A 6 6.97 -9.96 -7.68
N GLU A 7 8.01 -9.19 -7.97
CA GLU A 7 8.83 -8.59 -6.91
C GLU A 7 8.03 -7.59 -6.08
N TRP A 8 7.21 -6.74 -6.73
CA TRP A 8 6.35 -5.81 -6.00
C TRP A 8 5.37 -6.55 -5.10
N ILE A 9 4.75 -7.61 -5.62
CA ILE A 9 3.80 -8.41 -4.86
C ILE A 9 4.48 -9.06 -3.66
N LYS A 10 5.67 -9.61 -3.87
CA LYS A 10 6.42 -10.27 -2.79
C LYS A 10 6.76 -9.29 -1.67
N LYS A 11 7.16 -8.08 -2.02
CA LYS A 11 7.45 -7.04 -1.02
C LYS A 11 6.18 -6.60 -0.30
N ALA A 12 5.07 -6.48 -1.03
CA ALA A 12 3.79 -6.14 -0.41
C ALA A 12 3.35 -7.21 0.59
N GLU A 13 3.52 -8.47 0.22
CA GLU A 13 3.18 -9.57 1.11
C GLU A 13 4.07 -9.58 2.35
N GLY A 14 5.33 -9.18 2.21
CA GLY A 14 6.24 -9.03 3.34
C GLY A 14 5.74 -7.98 4.32
N ASP A 15 5.33 -6.83 3.81
CA ASP A 15 4.78 -5.76 4.65
C ASP A 15 3.49 -6.21 5.34
N LEU A 16 2.63 -6.93 4.62
CA LEU A 16 1.39 -7.44 5.20
C LEU A 16 1.68 -8.43 6.33
N ALA A 17 2.68 -9.29 6.14
CA ALA A 17 3.07 -10.26 7.16
C ALA A 17 3.57 -9.57 8.42
N ILE A 18 4.38 -8.51 8.27
CA ILE A 18 4.88 -7.75 9.41
C ILE A 18 3.72 -7.07 10.15
N ALA A 19 2.83 -6.40 9.40
CA ALA A 19 1.67 -5.74 10.00
C ALA A 19 0.81 -6.74 10.77
N GLY A 20 0.57 -7.90 10.19
CA GLY A 20 -0.24 -8.93 10.82
C GLY A 20 0.38 -9.49 12.08
N ARG A 21 1.70 -9.69 12.09
CA ARG A 21 2.41 -10.18 13.27
C ARG A 21 2.36 -9.16 14.40
N GLU A 22 2.60 -7.88 14.08
CA GLU A 22 2.58 -6.83 15.08
C GLU A 22 1.17 -6.66 15.65
N LEU A 23 0.15 -6.77 14.81
CA LEU A 23 -1.24 -6.65 15.25
C LEU A 23 -1.61 -7.75 16.26
N ARG A 24 -0.96 -8.91 16.19
CA ARG A 24 -1.23 -10.03 17.08
C ARG A 24 -0.39 -10.02 18.36
N VAL A 25 0.49 -9.06 18.52
CA VAL A 25 1.30 -8.92 19.73
C VAL A 25 0.38 -8.58 20.90
N ARG A 26 0.48 -9.34 21.99
CA ARG A 26 -0.41 -9.18 23.14
C ARG A 26 -0.05 -8.04 24.07
N LYS A 27 1.26 -7.73 24.20
CA LYS A 27 1.72 -6.67 25.08
C LYS A 27 2.32 -5.55 24.26
N SER A 28 1.73 -4.38 24.39
CA SER A 28 2.23 -3.14 23.77
C SER A 28 2.54 -3.28 22.28
N PRO A 29 1.55 -3.67 21.47
CA PRO A 29 1.79 -3.72 20.02
C PRO A 29 2.10 -2.32 19.52
N VAL A 30 3.01 -2.26 18.54
CA VAL A 30 3.40 -0.98 17.93
C VAL A 30 2.43 -0.70 16.79
N TYR A 31 1.32 -0.01 17.10
CA TYR A 31 0.29 0.28 16.09
C TYR A 31 0.82 1.15 14.95
N ASP A 32 1.81 1.99 15.22
CA ASP A 32 2.45 2.78 14.16
C ASP A 32 3.11 1.88 13.12
N ALA A 33 3.72 0.77 13.56
CA ALA A 33 4.31 -0.19 12.64
C ALA A 33 3.23 -0.90 11.83
N VAL A 34 2.09 -1.23 12.45
CA VAL A 34 0.97 -1.84 11.74
C VAL A 34 0.51 -0.89 10.63
N CYS A 35 0.32 0.39 10.96
CA CYS A 35 -0.12 1.38 9.99
C CYS A 35 0.90 1.58 8.88
N PHE A 36 2.18 1.71 9.24
CA PHE A 36 3.24 1.93 8.26
C PHE A 36 3.31 0.78 7.25
N HIS A 37 3.37 -0.45 7.75
CA HIS A 37 3.49 -1.60 6.86
C HIS A 37 2.22 -1.86 6.07
N SER A 38 1.05 -1.52 6.61
CA SER A 38 -0.21 -1.61 5.87
C SER A 38 -0.22 -0.63 4.70
N GLN A 39 0.25 0.61 4.92
CA GLN A 39 0.37 1.59 3.86
C GLN A 39 1.37 1.16 2.80
N GLN A 40 2.53 0.64 3.23
CA GLN A 40 3.55 0.14 2.32
C GLN A 40 3.03 -1.03 1.49
N CYS A 41 2.25 -1.92 2.11
CA CYS A 41 1.63 -3.03 1.41
C CYS A 41 0.71 -2.53 0.30
N ALA A 42 -0.20 -1.60 0.63
CA ALA A 42 -1.14 -1.04 -0.35
C ALA A 42 -0.39 -0.34 -1.49
N GLU A 43 0.62 0.47 -1.14
CA GLU A 43 1.42 1.17 -2.13
C GLU A 43 2.07 0.21 -3.12
N LYS A 44 2.66 -0.87 -2.60
CA LYS A 44 3.36 -1.84 -3.44
C LYS A 44 2.42 -2.64 -4.32
N TYR A 45 1.22 -2.96 -3.84
CA TYR A 45 0.23 -3.62 -4.69
C TYR A 45 -0.23 -2.69 -5.82
N LEU A 46 -0.43 -1.41 -5.54
CA LEU A 46 -0.80 -0.46 -6.59
C LEU A 46 0.33 -0.33 -7.62
N LYS A 47 1.57 -0.29 -7.16
CA LYS A 47 2.72 -0.25 -8.06
C LYS A 47 2.87 -1.53 -8.86
N ALA A 48 2.48 -2.66 -8.29
CA ALA A 48 2.46 -3.93 -9.03
C ALA A 48 1.48 -3.87 -10.20
N ILE A 49 0.32 -3.26 -10.00
CA ILE A 49 -0.67 -3.10 -11.07
C ILE A 49 -0.08 -2.26 -12.20
N LEU A 50 0.58 -1.16 -11.86
CA LEU A 50 1.22 -0.30 -12.87
C LEU A 50 2.32 -1.05 -13.61
N GLN A 51 3.13 -1.82 -12.87
CA GLN A 51 4.23 -2.60 -13.46
C GLN A 51 3.72 -3.64 -14.43
N GLU A 52 2.66 -4.34 -14.07
CA GLU A 52 2.09 -5.39 -14.91
C GLU A 52 1.55 -4.82 -16.22
N ASN A 53 1.09 -3.58 -16.20
CA ASN A 53 0.52 -2.92 -17.37
C ASN A 53 1.51 -1.98 -18.06
N GLU A 54 2.79 -2.15 -17.78
CA GLU A 54 3.89 -1.40 -18.41
C GLU A 54 3.76 0.12 -18.26
N ARG A 55 3.14 0.55 -17.16
CA ARG A 55 3.06 1.98 -16.82
C ARG A 55 4.31 2.40 -16.08
N GLU A 56 4.64 3.67 -16.20
CA GLU A 56 5.74 4.23 -15.43
C GLU A 56 5.41 4.19 -13.94
N ILE A 57 6.40 3.80 -13.13
CA ILE A 57 6.21 3.74 -11.67
C ILE A 57 6.62 5.10 -11.10
N PRO A 58 5.66 5.92 -10.65
CA PRO A 58 6.00 7.24 -10.12
C PRO A 58 6.65 7.14 -8.75
N LYS A 59 7.47 8.13 -8.42
CA LYS A 59 8.10 8.23 -7.11
C LYS A 59 7.18 8.96 -6.13
N ILE A 60 5.95 8.49 -6.03
CA ILE A 60 4.97 9.06 -5.11
C ILE A 60 4.52 7.97 -4.16
N HIS A 61 4.12 8.38 -2.95
CA HIS A 61 3.71 7.46 -1.89
C HIS A 61 2.25 7.67 -1.50
N ASN A 62 1.59 8.65 -2.09
CA ASN A 62 0.19 8.94 -1.81
C ASN A 62 -0.69 7.86 -2.44
N LEU A 63 -1.43 7.13 -1.61
CA LEU A 63 -2.23 6.00 -2.05
C LEU A 63 -3.35 6.42 -3.01
N ILE A 64 -3.95 7.59 -2.78
CA ILE A 64 -5.04 8.07 -3.63
C ILE A 64 -4.52 8.43 -5.02
N GLU A 65 -3.35 9.06 -5.09
CA GLU A 65 -2.73 9.39 -6.37
C GLU A 65 -2.38 8.12 -7.16
N LEU A 66 -1.83 7.12 -6.47
CA LEU A 66 -1.52 5.84 -7.10
C LEU A 66 -2.78 5.13 -7.55
N LEU A 67 -3.84 5.19 -6.74
CA LEU A 67 -5.11 4.58 -7.10
C LEU A 67 -5.68 5.20 -8.37
N LYS A 68 -5.59 6.53 -8.50
CA LYS A 68 -6.07 7.21 -9.71
C LYS A 68 -5.38 6.68 -10.97
N LEU A 69 -4.07 6.47 -10.88
CA LEU A 69 -3.31 5.92 -12.01
C LEU A 69 -3.75 4.48 -12.33
N CYS A 70 -3.98 3.68 -11.29
CA CYS A 70 -4.43 2.30 -11.47
C CYS A 70 -5.86 2.25 -12.02
N ALA A 71 -6.71 3.20 -11.63
CA ALA A 71 -8.08 3.26 -12.10
C ALA A 71 -8.18 3.57 -13.59
N GLU A 72 -7.13 4.16 -14.19
CA GLU A 72 -7.06 4.35 -15.63
C GLU A 72 -6.96 3.01 -16.34
N ILE A 73 -6.41 2.00 -15.66
CA ILE A 73 -6.27 0.66 -16.22
C ILE A 73 -7.54 -0.15 -15.97
N ASP A 74 -8.06 -0.06 -14.74
CA ASP A 74 -9.27 -0.79 -14.33
C ASP A 74 -10.10 0.14 -13.45
N SER A 75 -11.16 0.70 -14.03
CA SER A 75 -12.00 1.69 -13.34
C SER A 75 -12.71 1.12 -12.11
N SER A 76 -12.86 -0.20 -12.01
CA SER A 76 -13.49 -0.81 -10.84
C SER A 76 -12.68 -0.59 -9.57
N LEU A 77 -11.39 -0.29 -9.69
CA LEU A 77 -10.52 -0.04 -8.55
C LEU A 77 -10.91 1.22 -7.77
N VAL A 78 -11.71 2.11 -8.38
CA VAL A 78 -12.22 3.30 -7.70
C VAL A 78 -12.97 2.94 -6.41
N MET A 79 -13.55 1.76 -6.33
CA MET A 79 -14.27 1.32 -5.14
C MET A 79 -13.36 1.18 -3.90
N LEU A 80 -12.03 1.15 -4.09
CA LEU A 80 -11.07 1.11 -2.98
C LEU A 80 -10.76 2.48 -2.42
N GLN A 81 -11.24 3.56 -3.05
CA GLN A 81 -10.87 4.92 -2.67
C GLN A 81 -11.16 5.24 -1.22
N ALA A 82 -12.35 4.88 -0.74
CA ALA A 82 -12.72 5.18 0.65
C ALA A 82 -11.83 4.44 1.64
N ASP A 83 -11.52 3.17 1.36
CA ASP A 83 -10.68 2.35 2.24
C ASP A 83 -9.24 2.87 2.27
N LEU A 84 -8.69 3.21 1.12
CA LEU A 84 -7.33 3.74 1.05
C LEU A 84 -7.23 5.12 1.68
N TRP A 85 -8.25 5.95 1.50
CA TRP A 85 -8.31 7.26 2.14
C TRP A 85 -8.34 7.11 3.66
N THR A 86 -9.14 6.15 4.17
CA THR A 86 -9.22 5.88 5.60
C THR A 86 -7.86 5.44 6.14
N LEU A 87 -7.21 4.51 5.43
CA LEU A 87 -5.89 4.03 5.84
C LEU A 87 -4.88 5.16 5.91
N GLU A 88 -4.84 6.00 4.88
CA GLU A 88 -3.84 7.05 4.77
C GLU A 88 -4.11 8.25 5.68
N ARG A 89 -5.39 8.67 5.79
CA ARG A 89 -5.74 9.93 6.45
C ARG A 89 -6.24 9.78 7.86
N ILE A 90 -6.86 8.65 8.19
CA ILE A 90 -7.48 8.46 9.49
C ILE A 90 -6.67 7.53 10.38
N LEU A 91 -6.40 6.33 9.90
CA LEU A 91 -5.74 5.31 10.71
C LEU A 91 -4.25 5.59 10.90
N CYS A 92 -3.62 6.21 9.91
CA CYS A 92 -2.18 6.44 9.92
C CYS A 92 -1.84 7.93 9.79
N ALA A 93 -2.76 8.81 10.15
CA ALA A 93 -2.58 10.27 10.06
C ALA A 93 -1.63 10.74 11.15
N ARG A 94 -0.34 10.76 10.85
CA ARG A 94 0.69 11.12 11.82
C ARG A 94 1.60 12.19 11.24
N PRO A 95 2.12 13.06 12.10
CA PRO A 95 3.02 14.11 11.64
C PRO A 95 4.44 13.64 11.41
N VAL A 96 4.68 12.33 11.41
CA VAL A 96 6.02 11.79 11.21
C VAL A 96 6.31 11.60 9.73
N SER A 97 7.57 11.76 9.37
CA SER A 97 8.03 11.50 8.02
C SER A 97 8.33 10.01 7.87
N TRP A 98 7.79 9.42 6.84
CA TRP A 98 8.06 8.02 6.51
C TRP A 98 9.25 7.87 5.57
N GLY A 99 9.91 8.95 5.28
CA GLY A 99 10.98 9.11 4.31
C GLY A 99 12.07 8.08 4.29
#